data_7ab779d6ba413e9904bb72493203ef49
#
_entry.id   7ab779d6ba413e9904bb72493203ef49
#
_cell.length_a   1.000
_cell.length_b   1.000
_cell.length_c   1.000
_cell.angle_alpha   90.00
_cell.angle_beta   90.00
_cell.angle_gamma   90.00
#
_symmetry.space_group_name_H-M   'P 1'
#
loop_
_entity.id
_entity.type
_entity.pdbx_description
1 polymer ?
#
loop_
_entity_poly.entity_id
_entity_poly.type
_entity_poly.pdbx_seq_one_letter_code
_entity_poly.pdbx_strand_id
1 'polypeptide(L)'
;DSPMSRGLGDVYKRQLAVKIDKLHIGEVCDKSIKDLVSWFQKLEKKLTKKEKEIAYRILKELNERILFLNNVGLEYLTLSRGSGSLSGGESQRIRLASQIGSGLTGVLYVLDEPSIGLHQRDNERLLKTLKRLRDLGNTVIVVEHDEEAITTADHVVDLGPAAGVNGGKVVAEGLSLIHI
;
A
#
# COMPACT_ATOMS: atom_id res chain seq x y z
N ASP A 1 22.06 -35.75 -2.38
CA ASP A 1 21.86 -34.60 -3.29
C ASP A 1 21.08 -35.08 -4.51
N SER A 2 19.77 -34.78 -4.52
CA SER A 2 18.89 -35.16 -5.62
C SER A 2 19.19 -34.26 -6.84
N PRO A 3 19.07 -34.76 -8.07
CA PRO A 3 19.25 -33.95 -9.31
C PRO A 3 18.35 -32.71 -9.35
N MET A 4 17.22 -32.72 -8.67
CA MET A 4 16.27 -31.61 -8.55
C MET A 4 16.83 -30.42 -7.75
N SER A 5 17.67 -30.66 -6.74
CA SER A 5 18.26 -29.59 -5.91
C SER A 5 19.35 -28.80 -6.66
N ARG A 6 20.05 -29.44 -7.59
CA ARG A 6 21.07 -28.77 -8.41
C ARG A 6 20.44 -27.80 -9.43
N GLY A 7 19.31 -28.18 -10.02
CA GLY A 7 18.60 -27.32 -10.99
C GLY A 7 18.06 -26.03 -10.37
N LEU A 8 17.51 -26.10 -9.15
CA LEU A 8 17.00 -24.94 -8.41
C LEU A 8 18.13 -23.98 -8.02
N GLY A 9 19.28 -24.49 -7.58
CA GLY A 9 20.45 -23.69 -7.25
C GLY A 9 21.02 -22.91 -8.46
N ASP A 10 21.03 -23.54 -9.62
CA ASP A 10 21.53 -22.91 -10.84
C ASP A 10 20.56 -21.85 -11.39
N VAL A 11 19.25 -22.06 -11.30
CA VAL A 11 18.24 -21.04 -11.65
C VAL A 11 18.38 -19.84 -10.75
N TYR A 12 18.51 -20.05 -9.44
CA TYR A 12 18.70 -18.97 -8.46
C TYR A 12 19.97 -18.16 -8.73
N LYS A 13 21.11 -18.82 -9.00
CA LYS A 13 22.37 -18.17 -9.35
C LYS A 13 22.26 -17.33 -10.63
N ARG A 14 21.54 -17.82 -11.65
CA ARG A 14 21.31 -17.08 -12.89
C ARG A 14 20.44 -15.84 -12.66
N GLN A 15 19.41 -15.93 -11.81
CA GLN A 15 18.58 -14.78 -11.47
C GLN A 15 19.37 -13.69 -10.73
N LEU A 16 20.27 -14.07 -9.82
CA LEU A 16 21.16 -13.12 -9.13
C LEU A 16 22.27 -12.53 -10.03
N ALA A 17 22.53 -13.14 -11.18
CA ALA A 17 23.48 -12.60 -12.15
C ALA A 17 22.93 -11.37 -12.90
N VAL A 18 21.59 -11.23 -12.99
CA VAL A 18 20.96 -10.06 -13.58
C VAL A 18 21.02 -8.90 -12.60
N LYS A 19 21.63 -7.79 -13.02
CA LYS A 19 21.82 -6.60 -12.18
C LYS A 19 21.28 -5.36 -12.88
N ILE A 20 20.63 -4.50 -12.11
CA ILE A 20 20.21 -3.16 -12.50
C ILE A 20 20.89 -2.17 -11.55
N ASP A 21 21.58 -1.19 -12.08
CA ASP A 21 22.41 -0.26 -11.29
C ASP A 21 23.33 -0.98 -10.29
N LYS A 22 23.98 -2.05 -10.75
CA LYS A 22 24.90 -2.94 -9.99
C LYS A 22 24.26 -3.81 -8.91
N LEU A 23 22.96 -3.71 -8.66
CA LEU A 23 22.23 -4.49 -7.67
C LEU A 23 21.45 -5.63 -8.32
N HIS A 24 21.46 -6.81 -7.70
CA HIS A 24 20.57 -7.90 -8.06
C HIS A 24 19.23 -7.79 -7.31
N ILE A 25 18.24 -8.56 -7.72
CA ILE A 25 16.87 -8.47 -7.18
C ILE A 25 16.82 -8.63 -5.64
N GLY A 26 17.59 -9.52 -5.06
CA GLY A 26 17.64 -9.72 -3.61
C GLY A 26 18.11 -8.45 -2.89
N GLU A 27 19.21 -7.83 -3.34
CA GLU A 27 19.72 -6.59 -2.76
C GLU A 27 18.73 -5.43 -2.87
N VAL A 28 17.94 -5.41 -3.95
CA VAL A 28 16.86 -4.43 -4.13
C VAL A 28 15.72 -4.70 -3.16
N CYS A 29 15.30 -5.96 -3.00
CA CYS A 29 14.22 -6.35 -2.09
C CYS A 29 14.57 -6.15 -0.60
N ASP A 30 15.85 -6.16 -0.24
CA ASP A 30 16.33 -5.93 1.12
C ASP A 30 16.37 -4.45 1.53
N LYS A 31 16.16 -3.54 0.58
CA LYS A 31 16.03 -2.11 0.86
C LYS A 31 14.71 -1.81 1.53
N SER A 32 14.70 -0.83 2.44
CA SER A 32 13.45 -0.28 2.95
C SER A 32 12.62 0.37 1.83
N ILE A 33 11.31 0.41 1.98
CA ILE A 33 10.42 1.10 1.03
C ILE A 33 10.87 2.55 0.81
N LYS A 34 11.29 3.24 1.85
CA LYS A 34 11.85 4.60 1.78
C LYS A 34 13.08 4.69 0.86
N ASP A 35 14.01 3.75 1.03
CA ASP A 35 15.22 3.69 0.22
C ASP A 35 14.92 3.28 -1.22
N LEU A 36 13.91 2.42 -1.43
CA LEU A 36 13.45 2.05 -2.76
C LEU A 36 12.88 3.25 -3.53
N VAL A 37 12.06 4.10 -2.90
CA VAL A 37 11.57 5.34 -3.52
C VAL A 37 12.75 6.17 -4.04
N SER A 38 13.76 6.38 -3.19
CA SER A 38 14.95 7.16 -3.54
C SER A 38 15.78 6.49 -4.64
N TRP A 39 15.88 5.16 -4.62
CA TRP A 39 16.63 4.39 -5.60
C TRP A 39 15.97 4.43 -6.98
N PHE A 40 14.64 4.23 -7.06
CA PHE A 40 13.91 4.31 -8.33
C PHE A 40 13.99 5.69 -8.98
N GLN A 41 13.90 6.78 -8.20
CA GLN A 41 14.07 8.15 -8.71
C GLN A 41 15.45 8.39 -9.31
N LYS A 42 16.51 7.80 -8.72
CA LYS A 42 17.87 7.87 -9.23
C LYS A 42 18.06 6.98 -10.45
N LEU A 43 17.40 5.80 -10.47
CA LEU A 43 17.48 4.83 -11.57
C LEU A 43 16.97 5.44 -12.88
N GLU A 44 15.84 6.13 -12.87
CA GLU A 44 15.28 6.79 -14.06
C GLU A 44 16.28 7.74 -14.75
N LYS A 45 17.12 8.40 -13.96
CA LYS A 45 18.15 9.32 -14.50
C LYS A 45 19.33 8.60 -15.14
N LYS A 46 19.57 7.35 -14.77
CA LYS A 46 20.71 6.55 -15.24
C LYS A 46 20.40 5.74 -16.50
N LEU A 47 19.13 5.49 -16.78
CA LEU A 47 18.71 4.70 -17.93
C LEU A 47 18.91 5.45 -19.24
N THR A 48 19.36 4.73 -20.26
CA THR A 48 19.43 5.21 -21.66
C THR A 48 18.03 5.44 -22.22
N LYS A 49 17.91 6.17 -23.33
CA LYS A 49 16.61 6.41 -24.00
C LYS A 49 15.86 5.11 -24.30
N LYS A 50 16.56 4.10 -24.84
CA LYS A 50 15.98 2.80 -25.20
C LYS A 50 15.50 2.03 -23.96
N GLU A 51 16.30 2.01 -22.90
CA GLU A 51 15.92 1.36 -21.63
C GLU A 51 14.71 2.04 -20.99
N LYS A 52 14.65 3.38 -21.02
CA LYS A 52 13.49 4.14 -20.53
C LYS A 52 12.21 3.79 -21.28
N GLU A 53 12.27 3.70 -22.60
CA GLU A 53 11.13 3.35 -23.45
C GLU A 53 10.60 1.94 -23.12
N ILE A 54 11.50 0.96 -22.97
CA ILE A 54 11.16 -0.41 -22.63
C ILE A 54 10.58 -0.50 -21.20
N ALA A 55 11.22 0.16 -20.23
CA ALA A 55 10.90 0.05 -18.82
C ALA A 55 9.77 1.00 -18.35
N TYR A 56 9.34 1.97 -19.17
CA TYR A 56 8.45 3.05 -18.78
C TYR A 56 7.18 2.57 -18.04
N ARG A 57 6.46 1.63 -18.64
CA ARG A 57 5.21 1.12 -18.04
C ARG A 57 5.46 0.39 -16.72
N ILE A 58 6.52 -0.42 -16.68
CA ILE A 58 6.91 -1.20 -15.49
C ILE A 58 7.35 -0.26 -14.36
N LEU A 59 8.22 0.71 -14.68
CA LEU A 59 8.72 1.67 -13.69
C LEU A 59 7.59 2.56 -13.16
N LYS A 60 6.67 2.99 -14.00
CA LYS A 60 5.51 3.77 -13.58
C LYS A 60 4.68 3.00 -12.57
N GLU A 61 4.31 1.76 -12.87
CA GLU A 61 3.49 0.91 -11.99
C GLU A 61 4.23 0.59 -10.67
N LEU A 62 5.51 0.25 -10.73
CA LEU A 62 6.32 0.01 -9.52
C LEU A 62 6.45 1.26 -8.66
N ASN A 63 6.70 2.42 -9.26
CA ASN A 63 6.79 3.68 -8.54
C ASN A 63 5.48 4.03 -7.84
N GLU A 64 4.34 3.87 -8.51
CA GLU A 64 3.03 4.14 -7.93
C GLU A 64 2.77 3.25 -6.69
N ARG A 65 3.05 1.95 -6.78
CA ARG A 65 2.87 1.00 -5.68
C ARG A 65 3.83 1.28 -4.51
N ILE A 66 5.10 1.54 -4.79
CA ILE A 66 6.11 1.82 -3.75
C ILE A 66 5.83 3.16 -3.07
N LEU A 67 5.46 4.20 -3.82
CA LEU A 67 5.05 5.48 -3.26
C LEU A 67 3.81 5.34 -2.39
N PHE A 68 2.86 4.50 -2.80
CA PHE A 68 1.69 4.22 -1.97
C PHE A 68 2.10 3.57 -0.64
N LEU A 69 2.91 2.49 -0.67
CA LEU A 69 3.41 1.84 0.54
C LEU A 69 4.12 2.84 1.47
N ASN A 70 4.91 3.73 0.91
CA ASN A 70 5.57 4.81 1.67
C ASN A 70 4.55 5.77 2.30
N ASN A 71 3.48 6.12 1.58
CA ASN A 71 2.49 7.09 2.03
C ASN A 71 1.52 6.52 3.09
N VAL A 72 1.36 5.19 3.15
CA VAL A 72 0.52 4.54 4.17
C VAL A 72 1.32 4.11 5.40
N GLY A 73 2.50 4.70 5.64
CA GLY A 73 3.31 4.47 6.84
C GLY A 73 4.04 3.13 6.85
N LEU A 74 4.30 2.51 5.69
CA LEU A 74 5.07 1.26 5.57
C LEU A 74 6.50 1.50 5.09
N GLU A 75 7.02 2.71 5.28
CA GLU A 75 8.33 3.14 4.78
C GLU A 75 9.51 2.33 5.33
N TYR A 76 9.35 1.73 6.50
CA TYR A 76 10.36 0.93 7.18
C TYR A 76 10.42 -0.54 6.72
N LEU A 77 9.38 -1.04 6.05
CA LEU A 77 9.33 -2.42 5.58
C LEU A 77 10.30 -2.66 4.42
N THR A 78 10.71 -3.92 4.27
CA THR A 78 11.45 -4.41 3.11
C THR A 78 10.58 -5.36 2.29
N LEU A 79 10.80 -5.44 0.98
CA LEU A 79 10.06 -6.37 0.11
C LEU A 79 10.42 -7.84 0.38
N SER A 80 11.59 -8.09 1.01
CA SER A 80 12.03 -9.45 1.40
C SER A 80 11.34 -9.95 2.68
N ARG A 81 10.59 -9.09 3.39
CA ARG A 81 9.94 -9.46 4.65
C ARG A 81 8.83 -10.48 4.41
N GLY A 82 8.89 -11.59 5.14
CA GLY A 82 7.89 -12.67 5.04
C GLY A 82 6.49 -12.21 5.51
N SER A 83 5.46 -12.59 4.77
CA SER A 83 4.07 -12.21 5.06
C SER A 83 3.59 -12.64 6.45
N GLY A 84 4.08 -13.77 6.97
CA GLY A 84 3.73 -14.26 8.31
C GLY A 84 4.26 -13.40 9.47
N SER A 85 5.16 -12.45 9.21
CA SER A 85 5.71 -11.53 10.22
C SER A 85 5.00 -10.16 10.23
N LEU A 86 4.02 -9.95 9.35
CA LEU A 86 3.28 -8.70 9.22
C LEU A 86 2.16 -8.62 10.26
N SER A 87 1.94 -7.45 10.82
CA SER A 87 0.73 -7.16 11.61
C SER A 87 -0.52 -7.11 10.73
N GLY A 88 -1.70 -7.19 11.34
CA GLY A 88 -2.98 -7.07 10.63
C GLY A 88 -3.08 -5.77 9.82
N GLY A 89 -2.74 -4.64 10.43
CA GLY A 89 -2.75 -3.33 9.76
C GLY A 89 -1.72 -3.22 8.63
N GLU A 90 -0.49 -3.76 8.81
CA GLU A 90 0.50 -3.83 7.72
C GLU A 90 -0.02 -4.63 6.53
N SER A 91 -0.59 -5.81 6.78
CA SER A 91 -1.15 -6.68 5.74
C SER A 91 -2.29 -6.02 4.98
N GLN A 92 -3.18 -5.31 5.69
CA GLN A 92 -4.29 -4.58 5.09
C GLN A 92 -3.81 -3.45 4.18
N ARG A 93 -2.83 -2.66 4.62
CA ARG A 93 -2.23 -1.58 3.83
C ARG A 93 -1.47 -2.10 2.61
N ILE A 94 -0.80 -3.26 2.72
CA ILE A 94 -0.15 -3.90 1.55
C ILE A 94 -1.19 -4.37 0.53
N ARG A 95 -2.32 -4.96 0.97
CA ARG A 95 -3.41 -5.33 0.06
C ARG A 95 -3.96 -4.10 -0.68
N LEU A 96 -4.17 -3.01 0.04
CA LEU A 96 -4.62 -1.75 -0.55
C LEU A 96 -3.63 -1.26 -1.62
N ALA A 97 -2.32 -1.31 -1.35
CA ALA A 97 -1.28 -0.95 -2.30
C ALA A 97 -1.32 -1.79 -3.59
N SER A 98 -1.61 -3.09 -3.47
CA SER A 98 -1.68 -3.98 -4.64
C SER A 98 -2.84 -3.63 -5.58
N GLN A 99 -3.90 -3.04 -5.06
CA GLN A 99 -5.12 -2.69 -5.82
C GLN A 99 -5.01 -1.34 -6.53
N ILE A 100 -4.27 -0.38 -5.97
CA ILE A 100 -4.13 0.97 -6.53
C ILE A 100 -3.42 0.99 -7.88
N GLY A 101 -2.38 0.17 -8.06
CA GLY A 101 -1.66 0.06 -9.33
C GLY A 101 -2.46 -0.58 -10.47
N SER A 102 -3.65 -1.12 -10.19
CA SER A 102 -4.48 -1.76 -11.21
C SER A 102 -5.29 -0.78 -12.07
N GLY A 103 -5.35 0.50 -11.68
CA GLY A 103 -6.16 1.51 -12.39
C GLY A 103 -7.66 1.22 -12.41
N LEU A 104 -8.14 0.33 -11.54
CA LEU A 104 -9.55 -0.02 -11.44
C LEU A 104 -10.37 1.18 -10.93
N THR A 105 -11.48 1.43 -11.58
CA THR A 105 -12.51 2.40 -11.19
C THR A 105 -13.82 1.68 -10.90
N GLY A 106 -14.68 2.27 -10.05
CA GLY A 106 -15.95 1.66 -9.66
C GLY A 106 -15.80 0.48 -8.68
N VAL A 107 -14.68 0.40 -7.97
CA VAL A 107 -14.42 -0.64 -6.96
C VAL A 107 -14.92 -0.17 -5.59
N LEU A 108 -15.47 -1.09 -4.80
CA LEU A 108 -15.79 -0.88 -3.40
C LEU A 108 -14.62 -1.36 -2.53
N TYR A 109 -14.04 -0.44 -1.77
CA TYR A 109 -13.03 -0.71 -0.74
C TYR A 109 -13.70 -0.67 0.64
N VAL A 110 -13.51 -1.73 1.43
CA VAL A 110 -13.95 -1.79 2.82
C VAL A 110 -12.72 -1.99 3.70
N LEU A 111 -12.48 -1.06 4.60
CA LEU A 111 -11.31 -1.01 5.47
C LEU A 111 -11.77 -0.97 6.92
N ASP A 112 -11.17 -1.83 7.74
CA ASP A 112 -11.45 -1.92 9.17
C ASP A 112 -10.22 -1.42 9.93
N GLU A 113 -10.38 -0.29 10.63
CA GLU A 113 -9.34 0.40 11.41
C GLU A 113 -7.97 0.52 10.68
N PRO A 114 -7.92 1.06 9.44
CA PRO A 114 -6.68 1.11 8.68
C PRO A 114 -5.62 2.03 9.30
N SER A 115 -6.01 2.93 10.21
CA SER A 115 -5.12 3.83 10.96
C SER A 115 -4.44 3.15 12.15
N ILE A 116 -4.86 1.93 12.53
CA ILE A 116 -4.35 1.26 13.73
C ILE A 116 -2.81 1.14 13.71
N GLY A 117 -2.19 1.62 14.80
CA GLY A 117 -0.73 1.59 14.95
C GLY A 117 0.02 2.62 14.11
N LEU A 118 -0.65 3.55 13.45
CA LEU A 118 -0.01 4.68 12.78
C LEU A 118 0.23 5.86 13.73
N HIS A 119 1.31 6.57 13.47
CA HIS A 119 1.52 7.88 14.07
C HIS A 119 0.61 8.91 13.38
N GLN A 120 0.17 9.95 14.08
CA GLN A 120 -0.75 10.97 13.56
C GLN A 120 -0.35 11.52 12.18
N ARG A 121 0.93 11.80 11.95
CA ARG A 121 1.46 12.27 10.67
C ARG A 121 1.24 11.27 9.52
N ASP A 122 1.30 9.97 9.82
CA ASP A 122 1.12 8.93 8.81
C ASP A 122 -0.38 8.67 8.57
N ASN A 123 -1.22 8.91 9.58
CA ASN A 123 -2.68 8.90 9.44
C ASN A 123 -3.15 9.95 8.42
N GLU A 124 -2.68 11.20 8.49
CA GLU A 124 -2.98 12.21 7.46
C GLU A 124 -2.65 11.75 6.04
N ARG A 125 -1.51 11.06 5.87
CA ARG A 125 -1.10 10.53 4.55
C ARG A 125 -2.02 9.42 4.08
N LEU A 126 -2.42 8.52 5.00
CA LEU A 126 -3.40 7.47 4.71
C LEU A 126 -4.72 8.09 4.25
N LEU A 127 -5.28 9.05 5.01
CA LEU A 127 -6.54 9.72 4.68
C LEU A 127 -6.49 10.43 3.31
N LYS A 128 -5.39 11.14 3.02
CA LYS A 128 -5.17 11.75 1.69
C LYS A 128 -5.16 10.70 0.57
N THR A 129 -4.61 9.53 0.86
CA THR A 129 -4.54 8.44 -0.12
C THR A 129 -5.92 7.80 -0.35
N LEU A 130 -6.71 7.62 0.71
CA LEU A 130 -8.10 7.12 0.63
C LEU A 130 -9.00 8.11 -0.14
N LYS A 131 -8.86 9.42 0.10
CA LYS A 131 -9.54 10.45 -0.70
C LYS A 131 -9.17 10.37 -2.17
N ARG A 132 -7.89 10.18 -2.49
CA ARG A 132 -7.46 10.01 -3.88
C ARG A 132 -8.09 8.77 -4.53
N LEU A 133 -8.24 7.65 -3.80
CA LEU A 133 -8.95 6.47 -4.30
C LEU A 133 -10.40 6.78 -4.63
N ARG A 134 -11.12 7.48 -3.75
CA ARG A 134 -12.47 7.96 -3.97
C ARG A 134 -12.54 8.83 -5.23
N ASP A 135 -11.65 9.81 -5.37
CA ASP A 135 -11.61 10.76 -6.48
C ASP A 135 -11.34 10.10 -7.84
N LEU A 136 -10.77 8.88 -7.83
CA LEU A 136 -10.63 8.04 -9.02
C LEU A 136 -11.95 7.32 -9.41
N GLY A 137 -13.07 7.60 -8.75
CA GLY A 137 -14.37 7.01 -9.03
C GLY A 137 -14.64 5.70 -8.29
N ASN A 138 -14.00 5.49 -7.15
CA ASN A 138 -14.22 4.35 -6.28
C ASN A 138 -15.10 4.72 -5.08
N THR A 139 -15.70 3.70 -4.46
CA THR A 139 -16.37 3.84 -3.17
C THR A 139 -15.45 3.32 -2.07
N VAL A 140 -15.25 4.11 -1.01
CA VAL A 140 -14.39 3.74 0.11
C VAL A 140 -15.20 3.79 1.40
N ILE A 141 -15.38 2.64 2.06
CA ILE A 141 -16.00 2.51 3.37
C ILE A 141 -14.89 2.24 4.38
N VAL A 142 -14.86 3.04 5.44
CA VAL A 142 -13.84 2.93 6.49
C VAL A 142 -14.53 2.82 7.82
N VAL A 143 -14.19 1.81 8.62
CA VAL A 143 -14.57 1.71 10.01
C VAL A 143 -13.44 2.34 10.81
N GLU A 144 -13.72 3.42 11.52
CA GLU A 144 -12.70 4.19 12.26
C GLU A 144 -13.26 4.81 13.52
N HIS A 145 -12.37 5.10 14.46
CA HIS A 145 -12.66 5.79 15.73
C HIS A 145 -11.91 7.13 15.83
N ASP A 146 -11.06 7.41 14.84
CA ASP A 146 -10.23 8.61 14.79
C ASP A 146 -11.04 9.82 14.35
N GLU A 147 -10.98 10.91 15.11
CA GLU A 147 -11.73 12.14 14.84
C GLU A 147 -11.37 12.76 13.49
N GLU A 148 -10.09 12.69 13.09
CA GLU A 148 -9.63 13.22 11.82
C GLU A 148 -10.20 12.43 10.64
N ALA A 149 -10.32 11.10 10.78
CA ALA A 149 -10.96 10.24 9.78
C ALA A 149 -12.45 10.56 9.64
N ILE A 150 -13.16 10.70 10.76
CA ILE A 150 -14.59 11.00 10.79
C ILE A 150 -14.87 12.38 10.18
N THR A 151 -14.13 13.42 10.58
CA THR A 151 -14.32 14.79 10.05
C THR A 151 -13.94 14.93 8.59
N THR A 152 -13.08 14.04 8.08
CA THR A 152 -12.59 14.04 6.72
C THR A 152 -13.49 13.26 5.75
N ALA A 153 -14.41 12.44 6.27
CA ALA A 153 -15.34 11.64 5.47
C ALA A 153 -16.39 12.51 4.77
N ASP A 154 -16.87 12.08 3.61
CA ASP A 154 -17.98 12.73 2.92
C ASP A 154 -19.32 12.43 3.61
N HIS A 155 -19.46 11.22 4.14
CA HIS A 155 -20.65 10.73 4.83
C HIS A 155 -20.25 9.88 6.04
N VAL A 156 -20.92 10.08 7.14
CA VAL A 156 -20.69 9.34 8.39
C VAL A 156 -21.94 8.57 8.75
N VAL A 157 -21.76 7.33 9.16
CA VAL A 157 -22.81 6.47 9.74
C VAL A 157 -22.34 6.04 11.11
N ASP A 158 -23.04 6.51 12.16
CA ASP A 158 -22.77 6.15 13.56
C ASP A 158 -23.58 4.92 13.95
N LEU A 159 -22.89 3.90 14.43
CA LEU A 159 -23.45 2.61 14.85
C LEU A 159 -23.32 2.44 16.36
N GLY A 160 -24.42 2.23 17.05
CA GLY A 160 -24.41 2.00 18.50
C GLY A 160 -25.79 1.75 19.07
N PRO A 161 -25.98 1.83 20.43
CA PRO A 161 -24.96 1.95 21.47
C PRO A 161 -24.36 0.62 21.93
N ALA A 162 -24.75 -0.53 21.52
CA ALA A 162 -24.26 -1.83 21.97
C ALA A 162 -23.47 -2.56 20.86
N ALA A 163 -22.93 -3.74 21.13
CA ALA A 163 -22.20 -4.58 20.20
C ALA A 163 -22.85 -5.97 20.06
N GLY A 164 -22.48 -6.71 19.03
CA GLY A 164 -22.97 -8.08 18.76
C GLY A 164 -24.48 -8.12 18.49
N VAL A 165 -25.15 -9.11 19.07
CA VAL A 165 -26.59 -9.36 18.84
C VAL A 165 -27.48 -8.18 19.28
N ASN A 166 -27.01 -7.38 20.22
CA ASN A 166 -27.75 -6.22 20.78
C ASN A 166 -27.30 -4.87 20.22
N GLY A 167 -26.36 -4.86 19.29
CA GLY A 167 -25.77 -3.66 18.70
C GLY A 167 -26.04 -3.49 17.21
N GLY A 168 -25.33 -2.55 16.58
CA GLY A 168 -25.39 -2.34 15.14
C GLY A 168 -26.61 -1.57 14.65
N LYS A 169 -27.27 -0.81 15.53
CA LYS A 169 -28.33 0.13 15.12
C LYS A 169 -27.69 1.43 14.62
N VAL A 170 -28.20 1.97 13.52
CA VAL A 170 -27.83 3.31 13.08
C VAL A 170 -28.40 4.31 14.08
N VAL A 171 -27.53 5.07 14.73
CA VAL A 171 -27.89 6.11 15.71
C VAL A 171 -27.98 7.46 15.03
N ALA A 172 -27.03 7.74 14.12
CA ALA A 172 -26.98 8.94 13.35
C ALA A 172 -26.34 8.66 11.97
N GLU A 173 -26.74 9.42 10.96
CA GLU A 173 -26.12 9.40 9.64
C GLU A 173 -26.21 10.78 8.98
N GLY A 174 -25.22 11.14 8.17
CA GLY A 174 -25.23 12.39 7.44
C GLY A 174 -23.83 12.84 6.97
N LEU A 175 -23.77 14.07 6.49
CA LEU A 175 -22.51 14.70 6.13
C LEU A 175 -21.69 15.00 7.38
N SER A 176 -20.38 14.79 7.36
CA SER A 176 -19.50 14.95 8.54
C SER A 176 -19.59 16.36 9.18
N LEU A 177 -19.85 17.40 8.40
CA LEU A 177 -19.98 18.78 8.88
C LEU A 177 -21.31 19.09 9.61
N ILE A 178 -22.26 18.17 9.62
CA ILE A 178 -23.60 18.38 10.24
C ILE A 178 -23.64 17.85 11.68
N HIS A 179 -22.70 16.97 12.05
CA HIS A 179 -22.69 16.28 13.36
C HIS A 179 -21.68 16.86 14.36
N ILE A 180 -21.05 17.98 14.04
CA ILE A 180 -20.13 18.69 14.94
C ILE A 180 -20.83 19.89 15.59
#